data_17f84569c106c7b118170c58899f31e9
#
_entry.id   17f84569c106c7b118170c58899f31e9
#
_cell.length_a   1.000
_cell.length_b   1.000
_cell.length_c   1.000
_cell.angle_alpha   90.00
_cell.angle_beta   90.00
_cell.angle_gamma   90.00
#
_symmetry.space_group_name_H-M   'P 1'
#
loop_
_entity.id
_entity.type
_entity.pdbx_description
1 polymer ?
#
loop_
_entity_poly.entity_id
_entity_poly.type
_entity_poly.pdbx_seq_one_letter_code
_entity_poly.pdbx_strand_id
1 'polypeptide(L)'
;MRKQIDFSNLILKKTPNQYLCLPKGFNSLSKPHQLTSNYDVSARDLQSAWYKTVIKHRSVNCIFNDENSLKSEFTQLSRVFKFIDIISVEFIEKSHNLSSLAIYSRSVLGYYDFNVNRKRVIYWLKIFNRETKLLIK
;
A
#
# COMPACT_ATOMS: atom_id res chain seq x y z
N MET A 1 20.27 -6.16 -2.08
CA MET A 1 19.31 -5.04 -1.86
C MET A 1 17.99 -5.36 -2.55
N ARG A 2 16.87 -5.21 -1.83
CA ARG A 2 15.57 -5.45 -2.43
C ARG A 2 15.21 -4.33 -3.40
N LYS A 3 14.72 -4.72 -4.58
CA LYS A 3 14.32 -3.76 -5.60
C LYS A 3 12.94 -3.17 -5.23
N GLN A 4 12.80 -1.86 -5.35
CA GLN A 4 11.53 -1.18 -5.15
C GLN A 4 10.53 -1.55 -6.25
N ILE A 5 9.25 -1.61 -5.90
CA ILE A 5 8.19 -1.89 -6.87
C ILE A 5 8.01 -0.70 -7.80
N ASP A 6 7.99 -0.97 -9.09
CA ASP A 6 7.60 -0.01 -10.12
C ASP A 6 6.15 -0.29 -10.49
N PHE A 7 5.25 0.51 -9.93
CA PHE A 7 3.81 0.29 -10.11
C PHE A 7 3.35 0.44 -11.55
N SER A 8 4.04 1.25 -12.35
CA SER A 8 3.67 1.44 -13.77
C SER A 8 3.93 0.17 -14.58
N ASN A 9 4.96 -0.59 -14.24
CA ASN A 9 5.37 -1.78 -14.97
C ASN A 9 5.08 -3.08 -14.21
N LEU A 10 4.32 -3.00 -13.14
CA LEU A 10 4.00 -4.17 -12.32
C LEU A 10 3.17 -5.18 -13.10
N ILE A 11 3.61 -6.43 -13.09
CA ILE A 11 2.86 -7.55 -13.63
C ILE A 11 2.40 -8.40 -12.45
N LEU A 12 1.10 -8.54 -12.28
CA LEU A 12 0.55 -9.33 -11.17
C LEU A 12 0.86 -10.81 -11.38
N LYS A 13 1.09 -11.51 -10.27
CA LYS A 13 1.20 -12.97 -10.28
C LYS A 13 -0.16 -13.56 -10.65
N LYS A 14 -0.15 -14.82 -11.11
CA LYS A 14 -1.38 -15.54 -11.44
C LYS A 14 -2.04 -16.21 -10.23
N THR A 15 -1.60 -15.85 -9.03
CA THR A 15 -2.11 -16.43 -7.78
C THR A 15 -3.01 -15.43 -7.06
N PRO A 16 -4.00 -15.88 -6.27
CA PRO A 16 -4.94 -14.97 -5.62
C PRO A 16 -4.42 -14.32 -4.35
N ASN A 17 -3.21 -14.64 -3.89
CA ASN A 17 -2.67 -14.17 -2.61
C ASN A 17 -1.98 -12.80 -2.74
N GLN A 18 -2.68 -11.86 -3.36
CA GLN A 18 -2.20 -10.51 -3.59
C GLN A 18 -3.37 -9.54 -3.74
N TYR A 19 -3.10 -8.26 -3.51
CA TYR A 19 -4.11 -7.21 -3.66
C TYR A 19 -3.43 -5.92 -4.09
N LEU A 20 -3.90 -5.34 -5.19
CA LEU A 20 -3.34 -4.13 -5.77
C LEU A 20 -4.39 -3.01 -5.75
N CYS A 21 -4.00 -1.86 -5.21
CA CYS A 21 -4.82 -0.65 -5.23
C CYS A 21 -4.06 0.44 -5.97
N LEU A 22 -4.73 1.13 -6.88
CA LEU A 22 -4.14 2.22 -7.65
C LEU A 22 -5.08 3.42 -7.66
N PRO A 23 -4.54 4.65 -7.79
CA PRO A 23 -5.39 5.82 -8.01
C PRO A 23 -6.11 5.71 -9.36
N LYS A 24 -7.29 6.31 -9.44
CA LYS A 24 -8.02 6.39 -10.72
C LYS A 24 -7.15 7.08 -11.77
N GLY A 25 -7.04 6.44 -12.93
CA GLY A 25 -6.26 6.99 -14.04
C GLY A 25 -4.77 6.73 -13.96
N PHE A 26 -4.28 6.02 -12.94
CA PHE A 26 -2.87 5.68 -12.85
C PHE A 26 -2.50 4.73 -13.98
N ASN A 27 -1.44 5.07 -14.71
CA ASN A 27 -1.01 4.30 -15.88
C ASN A 27 -0.15 3.11 -15.43
N SER A 28 -0.75 1.92 -15.44
CA SER A 28 -0.07 0.68 -15.05
C SER A 28 -0.39 -0.43 -16.04
N LEU A 29 0.52 -1.39 -16.18
CA LEU A 29 0.30 -2.59 -16.98
C LEU A 29 -0.74 -3.52 -16.35
N SER A 30 -0.97 -3.41 -15.06
CA SER A 30 -1.93 -4.25 -14.33
C SER A 30 -3.17 -3.48 -13.95
N LYS A 31 -4.32 -4.17 -13.96
CA LYS A 31 -5.57 -3.59 -13.45
C LYS A 31 -5.61 -3.73 -11.94
N PRO A 32 -6.00 -2.67 -11.21
CA PRO A 32 -6.12 -2.76 -9.77
C PRO A 32 -7.34 -3.58 -9.36
N HIS A 33 -7.26 -4.19 -8.18
CA HIS A 33 -8.40 -4.82 -7.52
C HIS A 33 -9.33 -3.75 -6.92
N GLN A 34 -8.77 -2.58 -6.60
CA GLN A 34 -9.51 -1.49 -5.97
C GLN A 34 -8.84 -0.17 -6.32
N LEU A 35 -9.64 0.89 -6.45
CA LEU A 35 -9.12 2.25 -6.64
C LEU A 35 -8.89 2.89 -5.29
N THR A 36 -7.86 3.73 -5.19
CA THR A 36 -7.59 4.54 -4.01
C THR A 36 -8.19 5.92 -4.16
N SER A 37 -8.37 6.57 -3.02
CA SER A 37 -8.92 7.91 -2.95
C SER A 37 -7.83 8.97 -3.00
N ASN A 38 -8.25 10.24 -3.09
CA ASN A 38 -7.35 11.38 -2.98
C ASN A 38 -7.31 11.89 -1.54
N TYR A 39 -6.21 12.54 -1.21
CA TYR A 39 -5.96 13.08 0.13
C TYR A 39 -5.55 14.54 0.03
N ASP A 40 -5.94 15.33 1.01
CA ASP A 40 -5.81 16.78 1.06
C ASP A 40 -4.46 17.20 1.67
N VAL A 41 -3.38 16.64 1.15
CA VAL A 41 -2.00 16.96 1.56
C VAL A 41 -1.06 16.64 0.42
N SER A 42 0.20 17.09 0.54
CA SER A 42 1.27 16.70 -0.38
C SER A 42 1.57 15.21 -0.26
N ALA A 43 2.18 14.64 -1.29
CA ALA A 43 2.59 13.22 -1.25
C ALA A 43 3.57 12.96 -0.10
N ARG A 44 4.48 13.89 0.18
CA ARG A 44 5.43 13.74 1.27
C ARG A 44 4.74 13.70 2.63
N ASP A 45 3.76 14.57 2.86
CA ASP A 45 2.99 14.57 4.09
C ASP A 45 2.11 13.35 4.21
N LEU A 46 1.56 12.89 3.07
CA LEU A 46 0.81 11.63 3.04
C LEU A 46 1.70 10.46 3.46
N GLN A 47 2.93 10.40 2.95
CA GLN A 47 3.87 9.35 3.31
C GLN A 47 4.19 9.36 4.80
N SER A 48 4.43 10.53 5.37
CA SER A 48 4.71 10.67 6.80
C SER A 48 3.53 10.20 7.66
N ALA A 49 2.33 10.62 7.30
CA ALA A 49 1.11 10.22 8.01
C ALA A 49 0.86 8.72 7.91
N TRP A 50 1.07 8.15 6.71
CA TRP A 50 0.91 6.71 6.49
C TRP A 50 1.85 5.91 7.36
N TYR A 51 3.13 6.27 7.38
CA TYR A 51 4.12 5.59 8.22
C TYR A 51 3.68 5.57 9.68
N LYS A 52 3.29 6.72 10.22
CA LYS A 52 2.90 6.85 11.63
C LYS A 52 1.71 5.97 11.98
N THR A 53 0.79 5.80 11.04
CA THR A 53 -0.41 5.00 11.26
C THR A 53 -0.12 3.51 11.16
N VAL A 54 0.54 3.08 10.08
CA VAL A 54 0.66 1.64 9.81
C VAL A 54 1.70 0.96 10.72
N ILE A 55 2.72 1.69 11.17
CA ILE A 55 3.75 1.09 12.02
C ILE A 55 3.19 0.65 13.38
N LYS A 56 2.04 1.15 13.77
CA LYS A 56 1.39 0.76 15.02
C LYS A 56 0.64 -0.57 14.93
N HIS A 57 0.38 -1.05 13.72
CA HIS A 57 -0.34 -2.32 13.57
C HIS A 57 0.50 -3.49 14.03
N ARG A 58 -0.18 -4.57 14.43
CA ARG A 58 0.45 -5.78 14.93
C ARG A 58 1.45 -6.35 13.92
N SER A 59 2.64 -6.65 14.38
CA SER A 59 3.67 -7.37 13.61
C SER A 59 4.08 -6.67 12.31
N VAL A 60 3.95 -5.33 12.26
CA VAL A 60 4.39 -4.55 11.11
C VAL A 60 5.81 -4.09 11.33
N ASN A 61 6.65 -4.28 10.33
CA ASN A 61 8.00 -3.74 10.29
C ASN A 61 8.16 -2.91 9.03
N CYS A 62 8.91 -1.81 9.13
CA CYS A 62 9.24 -0.98 7.98
C CYS A 62 10.59 -1.44 7.42
N ILE A 63 10.60 -1.81 6.13
CA ILE A 63 11.83 -2.23 5.44
C ILE A 63 12.56 -1.00 4.94
N PHE A 64 11.85 -0.07 4.31
CA PHE A 64 12.38 1.24 3.96
C PHE A 64 11.23 2.25 3.87
N ASN A 65 11.59 3.51 4.04
CA ASN A 65 10.67 4.64 3.93
C ASN A 65 11.44 5.78 3.27
N ASP A 66 11.42 5.81 1.95
CA ASP A 66 12.29 6.68 1.15
C ASP A 66 11.50 7.90 0.68
N GLU A 67 11.80 9.05 1.26
CA GLU A 67 11.13 10.32 0.91
C GLU A 67 11.52 10.80 -0.49
N ASN A 68 12.72 10.47 -0.95
CA ASN A 68 13.17 10.93 -2.27
C ASN A 68 12.40 10.26 -3.40
N SER A 69 12.15 8.97 -3.29
CA SER A 69 11.37 8.23 -4.28
C SER A 69 9.88 8.22 -3.98
N LEU A 70 9.46 8.71 -2.82
CA LEU A 70 8.08 8.66 -2.33
C LEU A 70 7.56 7.22 -2.28
N LYS A 71 8.41 6.30 -1.83
CA LYS A 71 8.08 4.90 -1.74
C LYS A 71 8.40 4.35 -0.36
N SER A 72 7.58 3.41 0.08
CA SER A 72 7.78 2.71 1.34
C SER A 72 7.51 1.22 1.16
N GLU A 73 8.09 0.41 2.01
CA GLU A 73 7.81 -1.01 2.03
C GLU A 73 7.75 -1.49 3.46
N PHE A 74 6.72 -2.28 3.73
CA PHE A 74 6.46 -2.84 5.05
C PHE A 74 6.32 -4.35 4.92
N THR A 75 6.53 -5.04 6.04
CA THR A 75 6.17 -6.46 6.15
C THR A 75 5.22 -6.61 7.31
N GLN A 76 4.36 -7.63 7.22
CA GLN A 76 3.50 -8.02 8.32
C GLN A 76 3.40 -9.54 8.36
N LEU A 77 3.49 -10.11 9.57
CA LEU A 77 3.30 -11.53 9.76
C LEU A 77 1.81 -11.85 9.74
N SER A 78 1.39 -12.79 8.87
CA SER A 78 -0.01 -13.20 8.82
C SER A 78 -0.35 -14.01 10.08
N ARG A 79 -1.61 -13.87 10.56
CA ARG A 79 -2.04 -14.54 11.79
C ARG A 79 -2.18 -16.05 11.61
N VAL A 80 -2.76 -16.45 10.49
CA VAL A 80 -3.13 -17.85 10.28
C VAL A 80 -1.93 -18.69 9.86
N PHE A 81 -1.25 -18.25 8.79
CA PHE A 81 -0.16 -19.02 8.22
C PHE A 81 1.19 -18.68 8.80
N LYS A 82 1.29 -17.54 9.52
CA LYS A 82 2.54 -17.02 10.06
C LYS A 82 3.62 -16.84 8.99
N PHE A 83 3.18 -16.49 7.78
CA PHE A 83 4.05 -16.12 6.69
C PHE A 83 4.25 -14.61 6.69
N ILE A 84 5.40 -14.17 6.19
CA ILE A 84 5.66 -12.75 6.01
C ILE A 84 5.02 -12.30 4.71
N ASP A 85 4.15 -11.29 4.81
CA ASP A 85 3.60 -10.62 3.64
C ASP A 85 4.32 -9.29 3.44
N ILE A 86 4.39 -8.84 2.19
CA ILE A 86 5.08 -7.61 1.81
C ILE A 86 4.06 -6.60 1.33
N ILE A 87 4.15 -5.37 1.82
CA ILE A 87 3.26 -4.27 1.44
C ILE A 87 4.11 -3.12 0.91
N SER A 88 4.07 -2.92 -0.40
CA SER A 88 4.77 -1.82 -1.06
C SER A 88 3.79 -0.68 -1.33
N VAL A 89 4.25 0.55 -1.12
CA VAL A 89 3.40 1.74 -1.27
C VAL A 89 4.18 2.80 -2.04
N GLU A 90 3.51 3.47 -2.94
CA GLU A 90 4.02 4.67 -3.60
C GLU A 90 3.06 5.83 -3.33
N PHE A 91 3.61 6.98 -2.95
CA PHE A 91 2.83 8.18 -2.67
C PHE A 91 2.93 9.09 -3.88
N ILE A 92 1.77 9.50 -4.42
CA ILE A 92 1.68 10.10 -5.75
C ILE A 92 1.16 11.52 -5.61
N GLU A 93 1.97 12.49 -6.00
CA GLU A 93 1.56 13.89 -6.07
C GLU A 93 0.66 14.08 -7.28
N LYS A 94 -0.55 14.60 -7.07
CA LYS A 94 -1.49 14.86 -8.16
C LYS A 94 -1.53 16.33 -8.53
N SER A 95 -1.46 17.20 -7.53
CA SER A 95 -1.34 18.65 -7.70
C SER A 95 -0.94 19.22 -6.34
N HIS A 96 -0.87 20.55 -6.22
CA HIS A 96 -0.46 21.18 -4.96
C HIS A 96 -1.42 20.75 -3.84
N ASN A 97 -0.87 20.16 -2.77
CA ASN A 97 -1.61 19.65 -1.61
C ASN A 97 -2.73 18.69 -1.97
N LEU A 98 -2.50 17.92 -3.05
CA LEU A 98 -3.43 16.86 -3.44
C LEU A 98 -2.60 15.63 -3.82
N SER A 99 -2.86 14.52 -3.17
CA SER A 99 -2.08 13.31 -3.37
C SER A 99 -2.95 12.06 -3.29
N SER A 100 -2.39 10.95 -3.70
CA SER A 100 -3.00 9.63 -3.59
C SER A 100 -1.90 8.61 -3.35
N LEU A 101 -2.28 7.33 -3.28
CA LEU A 101 -1.28 6.30 -3.06
C LEU A 101 -1.62 5.04 -3.84
N ALA A 102 -0.58 4.29 -4.20
CA ALA A 102 -0.67 2.96 -4.76
C ALA A 102 -0.18 1.98 -3.71
N ILE A 103 -0.88 0.86 -3.54
CA ILE A 103 -0.54 -0.17 -2.55
C ILE A 103 -0.55 -1.53 -3.22
N TYR A 104 0.51 -2.30 -2.99
CA TYR A 104 0.57 -3.68 -3.45
C TYR A 104 0.94 -4.58 -2.26
N SER A 105 -0.04 -5.34 -1.79
CA SER A 105 0.11 -6.27 -0.66
C SER A 105 0.07 -7.69 -1.19
N ARG A 106 1.06 -8.50 -0.84
CA ARG A 106 1.16 -9.88 -1.36
C ARG A 106 1.85 -10.78 -0.37
N SER A 107 1.51 -12.05 -0.45
CA SER A 107 2.17 -13.11 0.29
C SER A 107 3.44 -13.53 -0.44
N VAL A 108 4.49 -13.82 0.30
CA VAL A 108 5.75 -14.32 -0.25
C VAL A 108 5.61 -15.79 -0.63
N LEU A 109 4.87 -16.53 0.18
CA LEU A 109 4.70 -17.98 0.03
C LEU A 109 3.25 -18.35 -0.17
N GLY A 110 3.03 -19.53 -0.72
CA GLY A 110 1.72 -20.12 -0.88
C GLY A 110 0.98 -19.65 -2.11
N TYR A 111 -0.22 -20.16 -2.27
CA TYR A 111 -1.08 -19.85 -3.41
C TYR A 111 -2.30 -19.04 -2.97
N TYR A 112 -3.02 -19.52 -1.96
CA TYR A 112 -4.26 -18.92 -1.49
C TYR A 112 -4.08 -18.38 -0.07
N ASP A 113 -4.55 -17.16 0.19
CA ASP A 113 -4.32 -16.48 1.47
C ASP A 113 -5.59 -16.23 2.26
N PHE A 114 -6.75 -16.79 1.86
CA PHE A 114 -8.05 -16.52 2.47
C PHE A 114 -8.37 -15.02 2.52
N ASN A 115 -7.98 -14.27 1.48
CA ASN A 115 -8.17 -12.83 1.36
C ASN A 115 -7.45 -12.01 2.43
N VAL A 116 -6.38 -12.54 3.01
CA VAL A 116 -5.62 -11.82 4.05
C VAL A 116 -5.08 -10.50 3.52
N ASN A 117 -4.50 -10.51 2.31
CA ASN A 117 -3.95 -9.28 1.74
C ASN A 117 -5.03 -8.24 1.44
N ARG A 118 -6.18 -8.68 0.91
CA ARG A 118 -7.32 -7.78 0.69
C ARG A 118 -7.83 -7.18 2.01
N LYS A 119 -8.03 -8.02 3.01
CA LYS A 119 -8.53 -7.58 4.33
C LYS A 119 -7.56 -6.60 4.98
N ARG A 120 -6.25 -6.86 4.86
CA ARG A 120 -5.22 -5.98 5.41
C ARG A 120 -5.31 -4.59 4.81
N VAL A 121 -5.33 -4.50 3.48
CA VAL A 121 -5.33 -3.21 2.79
C VAL A 121 -6.60 -2.44 3.14
N ILE A 122 -7.75 -3.10 3.10
CA ILE A 122 -9.03 -2.45 3.45
C ILE A 122 -8.98 -1.94 4.89
N TYR A 123 -8.47 -2.74 5.82
CA TYR A 123 -8.39 -2.36 7.23
C TYR A 123 -7.42 -1.20 7.44
N TRP A 124 -6.23 -1.26 6.84
CA TRP A 124 -5.24 -0.18 6.96
C TRP A 124 -5.79 1.14 6.42
N LEU A 125 -6.44 1.11 5.27
CA LEU A 125 -7.05 2.31 4.68
C LEU A 125 -8.16 2.87 5.57
N LYS A 126 -8.99 1.99 6.12
CA LYS A 126 -10.08 2.39 7.01
C LYS A 126 -9.54 3.12 8.26
N ILE A 127 -8.54 2.54 8.90
CA ILE A 127 -7.92 3.13 10.09
C ILE A 127 -7.23 4.44 9.73
N PHE A 128 -6.47 4.45 8.64
CA PHE A 128 -5.77 5.65 8.18
C PHE A 128 -6.75 6.80 7.92
N ASN A 129 -7.82 6.53 7.18
CA ASN A 129 -8.81 7.54 6.83
C ASN A 129 -9.52 8.09 8.07
N ARG A 130 -9.80 7.23 9.04
CA ARG A 130 -10.45 7.62 10.28
C ARG A 130 -9.55 8.47 11.16
N GLU A 131 -8.29 8.08 11.31
CA GLU A 131 -7.36 8.73 12.23
C GLU A 131 -6.82 10.05 11.70
N THR A 132 -6.54 10.13 10.40
CA THR A 132 -5.90 11.32 9.84
C THR A 132 -6.90 12.37 9.35
N LYS A 133 -8.08 11.95 8.92
CA LYS A 133 -9.10 12.82 8.34
C LYS A 133 -8.61 13.60 7.11
N LEU A 134 -7.64 13.04 6.40
CA LEU A 134 -7.08 13.65 5.19
C LEU A 134 -7.84 13.30 3.92
N LEU A 135 -8.70 12.29 4.00
CA LEU A 135 -9.46 11.79 2.86
C LEU A 135 -10.38 12.87 2.29
N ILE A 136 -10.31 13.07 0.99
CA ILE A 136 -11.22 13.94 0.25
C ILE A 136 -12.46 13.14 -0.10
N LYS A 137 -13.59 13.65 0.32
CA LYS A 137 -14.89 13.02 0.07
C LYS A 137 -15.57 13.60 -1.16
#